data_ac35c1193bf0335b89344cb548124654
#
_entry.id   ac35c1193bf0335b89344cb548124654
#
_cell.length_a   1.000
_cell.length_b   1.000
_cell.length_c   1.000
_cell.angle_alpha   90.00
_cell.angle_beta   90.00
_cell.angle_gamma   90.00
#
_symmetry.space_group_name_H-M   'P 1'
#
loop_
_entity.id
_entity.type
_entity.pdbx_description
1 polymer ?
#
loop_
_entity_poly.entity_id
_entity_poly.type
_entity_poly.pdbx_seq_one_letter_code
_entity_poly.pdbx_strand_id
1 'polypeptide(L)'
;MKKQIIYMLCATALLSSCHIYKSYDRPEDILTAGLYRDTVATGDTLASDTANFGNLPWREVFTDPQLQTLIEQGLANNTDLQTAILKVEEAKNALMTSRLAYAPSLALSPQGTISSFDKSAATKTYSLPVTASWEIDLFGKLLNAKRGAQATLLQTKAYRQAVQTQIIAGIANTYYTLLMLDRQMDISEQTADIMKRNVETMRAMKDAAMTNAAAVSQSETAYAQVLASLPAIRQSIRETENALCMLLRQAPQTVKRSTLEEQQLPSEFSVGIPLQLLSNRPDVKAAEMALANTYYNTNSARAAFYPQITISGSAGWTNSAGSMIVNPGKLLASALGSLTQPLFYRGSNIARLKIAKAQQEEAKLAFQQSLLNAGSEVSNALSLYQTTAEKTSARKFQVESAEKGAEYTKELFKLGTSTYLEVLSAEQSLLSARLSQVSDSFDSMQAVVSLYRALGGGRED
;
A
#
# COMPACT_ATOMS: atom_id res chain seq x y z
N MET A 1 -53.98 -27.69 -23.12
CA MET A 1 -53.47 -26.42 -23.72
C MET A 1 -53.34 -25.28 -22.67
N LYS A 2 -54.37 -24.87 -21.92
CA LYS A 2 -54.25 -23.77 -20.93
C LYS A 2 -53.20 -24.01 -19.85
N LYS A 3 -53.05 -25.20 -19.31
CA LYS A 3 -52.01 -25.51 -18.29
C LYS A 3 -50.58 -25.47 -18.85
N GLN A 4 -50.38 -25.91 -20.09
CA GLN A 4 -49.05 -25.87 -20.75
C GLN A 4 -48.64 -24.45 -21.09
N ILE A 5 -49.57 -23.56 -21.45
CA ILE A 5 -49.31 -22.13 -21.69
C ILE A 5 -48.92 -21.42 -20.38
N ILE A 6 -49.55 -21.75 -19.26
CA ILE A 6 -49.20 -21.22 -17.93
C ILE A 6 -47.77 -21.68 -17.51
N TYR A 7 -47.44 -22.97 -17.73
CA TYR A 7 -46.09 -23.46 -17.46
C TYR A 7 -45.03 -22.83 -18.35
N MET A 8 -45.37 -22.58 -19.61
CA MET A 8 -44.44 -21.91 -20.56
C MET A 8 -44.29 -20.42 -20.23
N LEU A 9 -45.36 -19.73 -19.80
CA LEU A 9 -45.29 -18.34 -19.33
C LEU A 9 -44.50 -18.22 -18.01
N CYS A 10 -44.69 -19.13 -17.07
CA CYS A 10 -43.88 -19.19 -15.85
C CYS A 10 -42.41 -19.50 -16.15
N ALA A 11 -42.10 -20.39 -17.09
CA ALA A 11 -40.73 -20.71 -17.50
C ALA A 11 -40.05 -19.54 -18.20
N THR A 12 -40.77 -18.78 -19.05
CA THR A 12 -40.21 -17.57 -19.69
C THR A 12 -40.05 -16.41 -18.72
N ALA A 13 -40.94 -16.24 -17.73
CA ALA A 13 -40.79 -15.27 -16.65
C ALA A 13 -39.57 -15.57 -15.74
N LEU A 14 -39.26 -16.85 -15.53
CA LEU A 14 -38.09 -17.29 -14.78
C LEU A 14 -36.76 -17.05 -15.54
N LEU A 15 -36.77 -17.12 -16.86
CA LEU A 15 -35.61 -16.87 -17.70
C LEU A 15 -35.27 -15.39 -17.89
N SER A 16 -36.22 -14.47 -17.77
CA SER A 16 -36.02 -13.03 -17.86
C SER A 16 -35.51 -12.39 -16.57
N SER A 17 -35.46 -13.12 -15.45
CA SER A 17 -35.08 -12.63 -14.11
C SER A 17 -33.58 -12.41 -13.91
N CYS A 18 -32.72 -12.83 -14.82
CA CYS A 18 -31.27 -12.85 -14.60
C CYS A 18 -30.58 -11.46 -14.61
N HIS A 19 -31.28 -10.34 -14.87
CA HIS A 19 -30.65 -9.01 -15.02
C HIS A 19 -31.40 -7.88 -14.29
N ILE A 20 -31.94 -8.12 -13.10
CA ILE A 20 -32.62 -7.07 -12.32
C ILE A 20 -31.65 -5.96 -11.90
N TYR A 21 -30.36 -6.28 -11.70
CA TYR A 21 -29.32 -5.33 -11.34
C TYR A 21 -28.21 -5.34 -12.37
N LYS A 22 -27.82 -4.13 -12.82
CA LYS A 22 -26.65 -3.94 -13.69
C LYS A 22 -25.36 -4.32 -12.98
N SER A 23 -24.33 -4.66 -13.74
CA SER A 23 -22.96 -4.71 -13.21
C SER A 23 -22.53 -3.32 -12.78
N TYR A 24 -21.54 -3.27 -11.91
CA TYR A 24 -20.90 -2.01 -11.54
C TYR A 24 -20.20 -1.42 -12.77
N ASP A 25 -20.46 -0.15 -13.02
CA ASP A 25 -19.72 0.70 -13.93
C ASP A 25 -19.19 1.91 -13.17
N ARG A 26 -18.01 2.39 -13.55
CA ARG A 26 -17.41 3.56 -12.91
C ARG A 26 -18.33 4.77 -13.10
N PRO A 27 -18.66 5.53 -12.03
CA PRO A 27 -19.46 6.74 -12.16
C PRO A 27 -18.82 7.77 -13.10
N GLU A 28 -19.62 8.36 -14.01
CA GLU A 28 -19.14 9.36 -14.98
C GLU A 28 -18.86 10.74 -14.34
N ASP A 29 -19.44 11.02 -13.17
CA ASP A 29 -19.34 12.29 -12.44
C ASP A 29 -18.09 12.42 -11.56
N ILE A 30 -17.08 11.56 -11.77
CA ILE A 30 -15.81 11.61 -11.06
C ILE A 30 -14.89 12.64 -11.75
N LEU A 31 -14.40 13.59 -10.97
CA LEU A 31 -13.44 14.59 -11.41
C LEU A 31 -12.16 13.91 -11.91
N THR A 32 -11.95 13.97 -13.22
CA THR A 32 -10.76 13.42 -13.89
C THR A 32 -9.94 14.50 -14.60
N ALA A 33 -10.48 15.72 -14.72
CA ALA A 33 -9.82 16.85 -15.36
C ALA A 33 -9.06 17.70 -14.33
N GLY A 34 -7.85 18.16 -14.68
CA GLY A 34 -7.07 19.08 -13.85
C GLY A 34 -6.43 18.46 -12.61
N LEU A 35 -6.21 17.13 -12.58
CA LEU A 35 -5.58 16.43 -11.46
C LEU A 35 -4.07 16.78 -11.30
N TYR A 36 -3.46 17.34 -12.33
CA TYR A 36 -2.05 17.77 -12.33
C TYR A 36 -1.94 19.26 -12.48
N ARG A 37 -1.07 19.86 -11.66
CA ARG A 37 -0.84 21.31 -11.68
C ARG A 37 -0.02 21.73 -12.90
N ASP A 38 0.98 20.95 -13.27
CA ASP A 38 1.93 21.24 -14.33
C ASP A 38 1.75 20.22 -15.47
N THR A 39 0.78 20.47 -16.36
CA THR A 39 0.78 19.81 -17.64
C THR A 39 1.96 20.38 -18.42
N VAL A 40 3.07 19.64 -18.49
CA VAL A 40 4.12 19.95 -19.44
C VAL A 40 3.47 19.86 -20.82
N ALA A 41 3.26 21.04 -21.41
CA ALA A 41 2.82 21.19 -22.77
C ALA A 41 3.95 20.72 -23.71
N THR A 42 4.19 19.43 -23.78
CA THR A 42 4.93 18.83 -24.89
C THR A 42 3.88 18.43 -25.91
N GLY A 43 3.92 19.18 -27.02
CA GLY A 43 3.06 18.96 -28.13
C GLY A 43 3.04 17.50 -28.57
N ASP A 44 1.86 17.04 -28.91
CA ASP A 44 1.53 15.93 -29.82
C ASP A 44 2.49 14.74 -29.87
N THR A 45 2.66 14.04 -28.75
CA THR A 45 2.93 12.60 -28.82
C THR A 45 2.21 11.92 -27.67
N LEU A 46 1.12 11.28 -28.00
CA LEU A 46 0.63 10.12 -27.27
C LEU A 46 1.77 9.10 -27.24
N ALA A 47 2.72 9.26 -26.31
CA ALA A 47 3.71 8.24 -26.04
C ALA A 47 2.93 6.97 -25.72
N SER A 48 3.17 5.92 -26.48
CA SER A 48 2.51 4.63 -26.31
C SER A 48 2.65 4.20 -24.84
N ASP A 49 1.62 3.56 -24.32
CA ASP A 49 1.43 3.08 -22.94
C ASP A 49 2.62 2.27 -22.38
N THR A 50 3.59 1.90 -23.23
CA THR A 50 4.74 1.05 -22.92
C THR A 50 5.98 1.80 -22.41
N ALA A 51 6.05 3.13 -22.53
CA ALA A 51 7.25 3.91 -22.16
C ALA A 51 7.13 4.63 -20.80
N ASN A 52 6.20 4.20 -19.96
CA ASN A 52 5.99 4.83 -18.66
C ASN A 52 6.95 4.30 -17.61
N PHE A 53 7.63 5.21 -16.92
CA PHE A 53 8.55 4.90 -15.81
C PHE A 53 7.93 4.01 -14.71
N GLY A 54 6.65 4.18 -14.39
CA GLY A 54 5.93 3.31 -13.46
C GLY A 54 5.69 1.88 -13.96
N ASN A 55 5.87 1.60 -15.25
CA ASN A 55 5.76 0.26 -15.82
C ASN A 55 7.10 -0.49 -15.85
N LEU A 56 8.22 0.21 -15.60
CA LEU A 56 9.53 -0.44 -15.55
C LEU A 56 9.61 -1.41 -14.37
N PRO A 57 10.20 -2.59 -14.56
CA PRO A 57 10.54 -3.46 -13.46
C PRO A 57 11.45 -2.73 -12.45
N TRP A 58 11.24 -2.92 -11.16
CA TRP A 58 12.03 -2.24 -10.14
C TRP A 58 13.55 -2.51 -10.25
N ARG A 59 13.94 -3.64 -10.84
CA ARG A 59 15.35 -3.98 -11.10
C ARG A 59 16.03 -3.09 -12.16
N GLU A 60 15.26 -2.53 -13.07
CA GLU A 60 15.75 -1.59 -14.08
C GLU A 60 15.86 -0.16 -13.51
N VAL A 61 15.03 0.15 -12.51
CA VAL A 61 15.05 1.44 -11.82
C VAL A 61 16.14 1.49 -10.76
N PHE A 62 16.27 0.44 -9.97
CA PHE A 62 17.25 0.31 -8.89
C PHE A 62 18.36 -0.65 -9.31
N THR A 63 19.43 -0.10 -9.90
CA THR A 63 20.49 -0.89 -10.56
C THR A 63 21.57 -1.39 -9.62
N ASP A 64 21.66 -0.88 -8.39
CA ASP A 64 22.63 -1.31 -7.38
C ASP A 64 22.36 -2.77 -6.95
N PRO A 65 23.33 -3.71 -7.14
CA PRO A 65 23.14 -5.12 -6.78
C PRO A 65 22.91 -5.36 -5.28
N GLN A 66 23.49 -4.50 -4.40
CA GLN A 66 23.26 -4.62 -2.95
C GLN A 66 21.84 -4.22 -2.62
N LEU A 67 21.34 -3.12 -3.18
CA LEU A 67 19.95 -2.69 -3.03
C LEU A 67 18.97 -3.72 -3.59
N GLN A 68 19.25 -4.29 -4.77
CA GLN A 68 18.41 -5.35 -5.35
C GLN A 68 18.29 -6.56 -4.42
N THR A 69 19.41 -7.01 -3.84
CA THR A 69 19.40 -8.11 -2.87
C THR A 69 18.56 -7.80 -1.65
N LEU A 70 18.63 -6.56 -1.12
CA LEU A 70 17.83 -6.14 0.04
C LEU A 70 16.33 -6.06 -0.31
N ILE A 71 15.98 -5.57 -1.50
CA ILE A 71 14.58 -5.55 -1.96
C ILE A 71 14.05 -6.98 -2.09
N GLU A 72 14.80 -7.91 -2.68
CA GLU A 72 14.40 -9.32 -2.78
C GLU A 72 14.16 -9.95 -1.40
N GLN A 73 15.06 -9.71 -0.44
CA GLN A 73 14.89 -10.18 0.93
C GLN A 73 13.65 -9.58 1.59
N GLY A 74 13.40 -8.28 1.40
CA GLY A 74 12.22 -7.61 1.89
C GLY A 74 10.93 -8.18 1.30
N LEU A 75 10.88 -8.38 -0.01
CA LEU A 75 9.74 -8.98 -0.69
C LEU A 75 9.48 -10.42 -0.25
N ALA A 76 10.52 -11.19 0.06
CA ALA A 76 10.40 -12.55 0.54
C ALA A 76 9.93 -12.63 2.01
N ASN A 77 10.37 -11.73 2.88
CA ASN A 77 10.27 -11.91 4.33
C ASN A 77 9.37 -10.89 5.05
N ASN A 78 9.11 -9.72 4.46
CA ASN A 78 8.42 -8.62 5.13
C ASN A 78 7.05 -9.04 5.68
N THR A 79 6.78 -8.72 6.94
CA THR A 79 5.56 -9.14 7.65
C THR A 79 4.28 -8.55 7.04
N ASP A 80 4.32 -7.28 6.60
CA ASP A 80 3.14 -6.61 6.04
C ASP A 80 2.76 -7.21 4.70
N LEU A 81 3.76 -7.56 3.86
CA LEU A 81 3.50 -8.23 2.58
C LEU A 81 2.97 -9.64 2.78
N GLN A 82 3.54 -10.41 3.72
CA GLN A 82 3.03 -11.73 4.06
C GLN A 82 1.58 -11.65 4.58
N THR A 83 1.30 -10.67 5.42
CA THR A 83 -0.07 -10.41 5.90
C THR A 83 -1.02 -10.04 4.75
N ALA A 84 -0.57 -9.22 3.81
CA ALA A 84 -1.37 -8.86 2.64
C ALA A 84 -1.65 -10.08 1.72
N ILE A 85 -0.69 -11.00 1.58
CA ILE A 85 -0.88 -12.27 0.86
C ILE A 85 -1.94 -13.13 1.53
N LEU A 86 -1.89 -13.26 2.86
CA LEU A 86 -2.90 -14.02 3.62
C LEU A 86 -4.30 -13.40 3.49
N LYS A 87 -4.42 -12.08 3.49
CA LYS A 87 -5.70 -11.39 3.23
C LYS A 87 -6.27 -11.68 1.84
N VAL A 88 -5.43 -11.84 0.83
CA VAL A 88 -5.88 -12.30 -0.50
C VAL A 88 -6.44 -13.71 -0.43
N GLU A 89 -5.82 -14.60 0.35
CA GLU A 89 -6.30 -15.97 0.52
C GLU A 89 -7.64 -16.02 1.29
N GLU A 90 -7.79 -15.20 2.33
CA GLU A 90 -9.08 -15.01 3.03
C GLU A 90 -10.18 -14.56 2.07
N ALA A 91 -9.90 -13.57 1.22
CA ALA A 91 -10.87 -13.07 0.24
C ALA A 91 -11.20 -14.09 -0.85
N LYS A 92 -10.25 -14.94 -1.27
CA LYS A 92 -10.52 -16.08 -2.18
C LYS A 92 -11.47 -17.09 -1.56
N ASN A 93 -11.27 -17.44 -0.29
CA ASN A 93 -12.12 -18.38 0.44
C ASN A 93 -13.52 -17.78 0.67
N ALA A 94 -13.66 -16.49 0.96
CA ALA A 94 -14.93 -15.79 1.05
C ALA A 94 -15.69 -15.79 -0.29
N LEU A 95 -14.97 -15.59 -1.41
CA LEU A 95 -15.55 -15.71 -2.75
C LEU A 95 -15.98 -17.16 -3.05
N MET A 96 -15.20 -18.17 -2.66
CA MET A 96 -15.57 -19.59 -2.79
C MET A 96 -16.86 -19.87 -2.04
N THR A 97 -17.00 -19.42 -0.79
CA THR A 97 -18.24 -19.55 -0.02
C THR A 97 -19.43 -18.89 -0.73
N SER A 98 -19.25 -17.68 -1.28
CA SER A 98 -20.29 -16.97 -2.03
C SER A 98 -20.69 -17.70 -3.33
N ARG A 99 -19.78 -18.44 -3.96
CA ARG A 99 -20.04 -19.29 -5.12
C ARG A 99 -20.81 -20.56 -4.71
N LEU A 100 -20.40 -21.17 -3.61
CA LEU A 100 -21.04 -22.37 -3.08
C LEU A 100 -22.43 -22.11 -2.50
N ALA A 101 -22.77 -20.85 -2.18
CA ALA A 101 -24.12 -20.45 -1.75
C ALA A 101 -25.22 -20.75 -2.78
N TYR A 102 -24.85 -20.99 -4.05
CA TYR A 102 -25.78 -21.47 -5.09
C TYR A 102 -26.07 -22.97 -5.01
N ALA A 103 -25.28 -23.73 -4.26
CA ALA A 103 -25.52 -25.15 -4.04
C ALA A 103 -26.36 -25.35 -2.76
N PRO A 104 -27.13 -26.47 -2.67
CA PRO A 104 -27.83 -26.80 -1.45
C PRO A 104 -26.85 -27.09 -0.30
N SER A 105 -27.16 -26.63 0.90
CA SER A 105 -26.49 -27.03 2.13
C SER A 105 -27.03 -28.38 2.60
N LEU A 106 -26.15 -29.25 3.10
CA LEU A 106 -26.50 -30.54 3.66
C LEU A 106 -26.01 -30.61 5.12
N ALA A 107 -26.88 -31.05 6.02
CA ALA A 107 -26.53 -31.25 7.42
C ALA A 107 -27.12 -32.53 7.96
N LEU A 108 -26.37 -33.26 8.81
CA LEU A 108 -26.87 -34.35 9.61
C LEU A 108 -27.28 -33.81 10.98
N SER A 109 -28.54 -33.96 11.37
CA SER A 109 -29.12 -33.36 12.57
C SER A 109 -29.76 -34.43 13.49
N PRO A 110 -28.96 -35.24 14.19
CA PRO A 110 -29.50 -36.22 15.13
C PRO A 110 -30.27 -35.52 16.27
N GLN A 111 -31.46 -36.02 16.57
CA GLN A 111 -32.28 -35.52 17.66
C GLN A 111 -32.83 -36.68 18.49
N GLY A 112 -32.85 -36.49 19.79
CA GLY A 112 -33.50 -37.40 20.74
C GLY A 112 -34.30 -36.56 21.76
N THR A 113 -35.55 -36.99 22.03
CA THR A 113 -36.39 -36.33 23.04
C THR A 113 -36.92 -37.35 24.01
N ILE A 114 -36.87 -37.03 25.28
CA ILE A 114 -37.54 -37.77 26.36
C ILE A 114 -38.56 -36.82 26.96
N SER A 115 -39.83 -37.20 26.90
CA SER A 115 -40.91 -36.37 27.45
C SER A 115 -41.83 -37.20 28.32
N SER A 116 -42.28 -36.63 29.45
CA SER A 116 -43.27 -37.22 30.34
C SER A 116 -44.27 -36.09 30.68
N PHE A 117 -45.53 -36.41 30.63
CA PHE A 117 -46.63 -35.50 31.00
C PHE A 117 -47.41 -36.11 32.16
N ASP A 118 -47.68 -35.35 33.19
CA ASP A 118 -48.49 -35.72 34.37
C ASP A 118 -48.09 -37.09 34.96
N LYS A 119 -46.79 -37.30 35.22
CA LYS A 119 -46.21 -38.56 35.75
C LYS A 119 -46.45 -39.80 34.89
N SER A 120 -46.88 -39.63 33.64
CA SER A 120 -47.00 -40.78 32.70
C SER A 120 -45.61 -41.35 32.36
N ALA A 121 -45.61 -42.57 31.85
CA ALA A 121 -44.39 -43.23 31.38
C ALA A 121 -43.68 -42.34 30.33
N ALA A 122 -42.37 -42.13 30.48
CA ALA A 122 -41.62 -41.26 29.59
C ALA A 122 -41.59 -41.81 28.15
N THR A 123 -42.04 -40.97 27.24
CA THR A 123 -41.97 -41.25 25.79
C THR A 123 -40.58 -40.90 25.27
N LYS A 124 -39.96 -41.82 24.59
CA LYS A 124 -38.61 -41.69 24.00
C LYS A 124 -38.76 -41.64 22.48
N THR A 125 -38.35 -40.51 21.87
CA THR A 125 -38.33 -40.38 20.42
C THR A 125 -36.91 -40.07 19.97
N TYR A 126 -36.55 -40.60 18.80
CA TYR A 126 -35.30 -40.27 18.14
C TYR A 126 -35.56 -39.96 16.65
N SER A 127 -34.66 -39.15 16.05
CA SER A 127 -34.61 -38.95 14.62
C SER A 127 -33.17 -38.74 14.19
N LEU A 128 -32.83 -39.27 13.01
CA LEU A 128 -31.52 -39.13 12.40
C LEU A 128 -31.70 -38.67 10.95
N PRO A 129 -32.14 -37.41 10.71
CA PRO A 129 -32.34 -36.86 9.38
C PRO A 129 -31.07 -36.29 8.82
N VAL A 130 -30.84 -36.49 7.52
CA VAL A 130 -30.05 -35.59 6.67
C VAL A 130 -31.00 -34.50 6.17
N THR A 131 -30.70 -33.25 6.44
CA THR A 131 -31.46 -32.09 6.00
C THR A 131 -30.75 -31.41 4.85
N ALA A 132 -31.50 -30.99 3.85
CA ALA A 132 -31.03 -30.18 2.72
C ALA A 132 -31.77 -28.85 2.73
N SER A 133 -31.06 -27.75 2.45
CA SER A 133 -31.68 -26.43 2.26
C SER A 133 -31.01 -25.71 1.10
N TRP A 134 -31.82 -25.16 0.20
CA TRP A 134 -31.38 -24.48 -1.00
C TRP A 134 -32.18 -23.20 -1.22
N GLU A 135 -31.49 -22.05 -1.26
CA GLU A 135 -32.06 -20.76 -1.61
C GLU A 135 -31.96 -20.53 -3.12
N ILE A 136 -33.10 -20.25 -3.78
CA ILE A 136 -33.15 -19.94 -5.21
C ILE A 136 -33.02 -18.43 -5.39
N ASP A 137 -32.00 -17.98 -6.10
CA ASP A 137 -31.71 -16.55 -6.33
C ASP A 137 -32.52 -15.97 -7.50
N LEU A 138 -33.80 -15.69 -7.29
CA LEU A 138 -34.65 -15.04 -8.31
C LEU A 138 -34.40 -13.53 -8.41
N PHE A 139 -34.01 -12.89 -7.32
CA PHE A 139 -33.94 -11.43 -7.22
C PHE A 139 -32.49 -10.93 -7.04
N GLY A 140 -31.51 -11.76 -7.39
CA GLY A 140 -30.11 -11.37 -7.45
C GLY A 140 -29.43 -11.10 -6.09
N LYS A 141 -29.96 -11.59 -4.99
CA LYS A 141 -29.34 -11.48 -3.66
C LYS A 141 -28.01 -12.20 -3.61
N LEU A 142 -27.96 -13.47 -4.01
CA LEU A 142 -26.73 -14.28 -4.07
C LEU A 142 -25.80 -13.79 -5.16
N LEU A 143 -26.34 -13.34 -6.31
CA LEU A 143 -25.56 -12.75 -7.40
C LEU A 143 -24.80 -11.51 -6.92
N ASN A 144 -25.46 -10.58 -6.23
CA ASN A 144 -24.80 -9.39 -5.73
C ASN A 144 -23.83 -9.71 -4.58
N ALA A 145 -24.14 -10.67 -3.71
CA ALA A 145 -23.18 -11.15 -2.69
C ALA A 145 -21.91 -11.71 -3.33
N LYS A 146 -22.03 -12.57 -4.37
CA LYS A 146 -20.88 -13.10 -5.13
C LYS A 146 -20.09 -11.99 -5.84
N ARG A 147 -20.77 -11.03 -6.48
CA ARG A 147 -20.12 -9.89 -7.15
C ARG A 147 -19.40 -9.00 -6.13
N GLY A 148 -20.01 -8.77 -4.95
CA GLY A 148 -19.38 -8.07 -3.85
C GLY A 148 -18.11 -8.76 -3.35
N ALA A 149 -18.18 -10.08 -3.11
CA ALA A 149 -17.00 -10.88 -2.75
C ALA A 149 -15.90 -10.86 -3.83
N GLN A 150 -16.28 -10.85 -5.11
CA GLN A 150 -15.34 -10.69 -6.22
C GLN A 150 -14.65 -9.31 -6.19
N ALA A 151 -15.41 -8.25 -5.93
CA ALA A 151 -14.85 -6.90 -5.78
C ALA A 151 -13.89 -6.82 -4.58
N THR A 152 -14.24 -7.43 -3.44
CA THR A 152 -13.34 -7.53 -2.28
C THR A 152 -12.05 -8.28 -2.61
N LEU A 153 -12.11 -9.37 -3.37
CA LEU A 153 -10.91 -10.08 -3.82
C LEU A 153 -10.01 -9.19 -4.70
N LEU A 154 -10.59 -8.41 -5.61
CA LEU A 154 -9.82 -7.48 -6.46
C LEU A 154 -9.24 -6.33 -5.62
N GLN A 155 -9.99 -5.83 -4.64
CA GLN A 155 -9.53 -4.83 -3.67
C GLN A 155 -8.32 -5.32 -2.88
N THR A 156 -8.38 -6.54 -2.32
CA THR A 156 -7.27 -7.10 -1.53
C THR A 156 -6.05 -7.41 -2.37
N LYS A 157 -6.22 -7.82 -3.64
CA LYS A 157 -5.11 -7.97 -4.58
C LYS A 157 -4.44 -6.63 -4.88
N ALA A 158 -5.21 -5.58 -5.11
CA ALA A 158 -4.68 -4.24 -5.31
C ALA A 158 -3.98 -3.72 -4.05
N TYR A 159 -4.54 -3.96 -2.86
CA TYR A 159 -3.90 -3.64 -1.58
C TYR A 159 -2.55 -4.37 -1.41
N ARG A 160 -2.48 -5.68 -1.71
CA ARG A 160 -1.20 -6.43 -1.70
C ARG A 160 -0.16 -5.75 -2.59
N GLN A 161 -0.55 -5.34 -3.79
CA GLN A 161 0.31 -4.64 -4.73
C GLN A 161 0.79 -3.29 -4.18
N ALA A 162 -0.10 -2.51 -3.55
CA ALA A 162 0.26 -1.25 -2.89
C ALA A 162 1.30 -1.45 -1.79
N VAL A 163 1.13 -2.48 -0.95
CA VAL A 163 2.09 -2.85 0.10
C VAL A 163 3.44 -3.24 -0.51
N GLN A 164 3.45 -4.00 -1.60
CA GLN A 164 4.68 -4.38 -2.31
C GLN A 164 5.44 -3.15 -2.81
N THR A 165 4.77 -2.22 -3.50
CA THR A 165 5.35 -0.95 -3.96
C THR A 165 5.92 -0.13 -2.79
N GLN A 166 5.17 -0.08 -1.68
CA GLN A 166 5.60 0.66 -0.48
C GLN A 166 6.85 0.06 0.16
N ILE A 167 6.98 -1.27 0.19
CA ILE A 167 8.18 -1.96 0.73
C ILE A 167 9.38 -1.69 -0.16
N ILE A 168 9.25 -1.80 -1.48
CA ILE A 168 10.32 -1.48 -2.42
C ILE A 168 10.81 -0.05 -2.21
N ALA A 169 9.89 0.92 -2.19
CA ALA A 169 10.22 2.32 -1.97
C ALA A 169 10.81 2.59 -0.56
N GLY A 170 10.29 1.92 0.46
CA GLY A 170 10.79 2.02 1.84
C GLY A 170 12.21 1.51 1.98
N ILE A 171 12.53 0.34 1.40
CA ILE A 171 13.89 -0.22 1.41
C ILE A 171 14.84 0.69 0.64
N ALA A 172 14.45 1.15 -0.57
CA ALA A 172 15.28 2.04 -1.38
C ALA A 172 15.58 3.37 -0.65
N ASN A 173 14.57 4.02 -0.08
CA ASN A 173 14.75 5.26 0.67
C ASN A 173 15.66 5.07 1.90
N THR A 174 15.47 4.00 2.66
CA THR A 174 16.29 3.70 3.84
C THR A 174 17.75 3.39 3.44
N TYR A 175 17.92 2.66 2.34
CA TYR A 175 19.23 2.36 1.78
C TYR A 175 19.97 3.64 1.34
N TYR A 176 19.33 4.51 0.57
CA TYR A 176 19.92 5.78 0.14
C TYR A 176 20.21 6.73 1.33
N THR A 177 19.39 6.67 2.38
CA THR A 177 19.67 7.38 3.63
C THR A 177 20.97 6.89 4.27
N LEU A 178 21.22 5.58 4.27
CA LEU A 178 22.49 5.03 4.76
C LEU A 178 23.68 5.51 3.92
N LEU A 179 23.58 5.49 2.59
CA LEU A 179 24.67 5.97 1.72
C LEU A 179 24.95 7.46 1.95
N MET A 180 23.91 8.28 2.14
CA MET A 180 24.04 9.68 2.51
C MET A 180 24.78 9.86 3.84
N LEU A 181 24.37 9.12 4.87
CA LEU A 181 24.98 9.22 6.21
C LEU A 181 26.44 8.75 6.22
N ASP A 182 26.77 7.68 5.49
CA ASP A 182 28.15 7.23 5.34
C ASP A 182 29.02 8.31 4.69
N ARG A 183 28.51 8.95 3.64
CA ARG A 183 29.24 10.03 2.98
C ARG A 183 29.39 11.26 3.86
N GLN A 184 28.37 11.60 4.66
CA GLN A 184 28.46 12.67 5.66
C GLN A 184 29.48 12.33 6.74
N MET A 185 29.55 11.07 7.18
CA MET A 185 30.55 10.60 8.14
C MET A 185 31.96 10.75 7.60
N ASP A 186 32.22 10.27 6.38
CA ASP A 186 33.53 10.36 5.71
C ASP A 186 34.00 11.81 5.58
N ILE A 187 33.14 12.71 5.08
CA ILE A 187 33.46 14.16 4.98
C ILE A 187 33.77 14.77 6.35
N SER A 188 32.99 14.40 7.36
CA SER A 188 33.15 14.93 8.72
C SER A 188 34.46 14.42 9.38
N GLU A 189 34.80 13.15 9.19
CA GLU A 189 36.07 12.57 9.67
C GLU A 189 37.27 13.22 8.98
N GLN A 190 37.26 13.34 7.66
CA GLN A 190 38.30 14.05 6.92
C GLN A 190 38.46 15.51 7.38
N THR A 191 37.32 16.20 7.63
CA THR A 191 37.36 17.57 8.15
C THR A 191 37.90 17.63 9.58
N ALA A 192 37.56 16.69 10.44
CA ALA A 192 38.10 16.60 11.79
C ALA A 192 39.63 16.45 11.77
N ASP A 193 40.17 15.62 10.86
CA ASP A 193 41.63 15.46 10.69
C ASP A 193 42.31 16.73 10.20
N ILE A 194 41.67 17.50 9.30
CA ILE A 194 42.16 18.81 8.86
C ILE A 194 42.17 19.79 10.02
N MET A 195 41.04 19.91 10.75
CA MET A 195 40.92 20.80 11.89
C MET A 195 41.87 20.47 13.02
N LYS A 196 42.15 19.19 13.27
CA LYS A 196 43.14 18.75 14.24
C LYS A 196 44.55 19.27 13.88
N ARG A 197 44.97 19.11 12.62
CA ARG A 197 46.25 19.64 12.15
C ARG A 197 46.32 21.16 12.24
N ASN A 198 45.20 21.85 12.00
CA ASN A 198 45.09 23.29 12.16
C ASN A 198 45.31 23.70 13.63
N VAL A 199 44.70 23.00 14.60
CA VAL A 199 44.91 23.25 16.03
C VAL A 199 46.41 23.09 16.40
N GLU A 200 47.05 22.01 15.94
CA GLU A 200 48.47 21.76 16.18
C GLU A 200 49.35 22.87 15.62
N THR A 201 49.05 23.33 14.40
CA THR A 201 49.75 24.46 13.76
C THR A 201 49.55 25.75 14.53
N MET A 202 48.31 26.06 14.96
CA MET A 202 48.01 27.28 15.72
C MET A 202 48.71 27.29 17.09
N ARG A 203 48.84 26.12 17.75
CA ARG A 203 49.59 25.99 19.01
C ARG A 203 51.09 26.29 18.79
N ALA A 204 51.67 25.68 17.75
CA ALA A 204 53.10 25.93 17.39
C ALA A 204 53.36 27.42 17.05
N MET A 205 52.44 28.05 16.30
CA MET A 205 52.55 29.47 15.97
C MET A 205 52.43 30.36 17.23
N LYS A 206 51.57 29.99 18.19
CA LYS A 206 51.45 30.72 19.48
C LYS A 206 52.73 30.60 20.28
N ASP A 207 53.35 29.40 20.34
CA ASP A 207 54.61 29.17 21.07
C ASP A 207 55.76 29.91 20.40
N ALA A 208 55.70 30.13 19.10
CA ALA A 208 56.62 30.99 18.34
C ALA A 208 56.27 32.48 18.40
N ALA A 209 55.29 32.90 19.23
CA ALA A 209 54.80 34.30 19.32
C ALA A 209 54.25 34.89 18.00
N MET A 210 53.86 34.04 17.02
CA MET A 210 53.30 34.44 15.73
C MET A 210 51.77 34.57 15.74
N THR A 211 51.08 34.10 16.78
CA THR A 211 49.66 34.24 16.97
C THR A 211 49.30 34.35 18.45
N ASN A 212 48.02 34.54 18.77
CA ASN A 212 47.54 34.74 20.14
C ASN A 212 46.70 33.53 20.66
N ALA A 213 46.43 33.51 21.96
CA ALA A 213 45.62 32.44 22.56
C ALA A 213 44.16 32.39 22.04
N ALA A 214 43.58 33.51 21.61
CA ALA A 214 42.22 33.55 21.08
C ALA A 214 42.11 32.74 19.75
N ALA A 215 43.09 32.86 18.87
CA ALA A 215 43.12 32.09 17.61
C ALA A 215 43.23 30.56 17.87
N VAL A 216 44.05 30.17 18.88
CA VAL A 216 44.11 28.76 19.29
C VAL A 216 42.75 28.29 19.83
N SER A 217 42.13 29.04 20.71
CA SER A 217 40.80 28.65 21.25
C SER A 217 39.71 28.59 20.19
N GLN A 218 39.71 29.48 19.19
CA GLN A 218 38.80 29.39 18.05
C GLN A 218 39.03 28.12 17.22
N SER A 219 40.28 27.76 16.95
CA SER A 219 40.65 26.54 16.25
C SER A 219 40.18 25.28 17.03
N GLU A 220 40.43 25.25 18.34
CA GLU A 220 39.99 24.17 19.22
C GLU A 220 38.44 24.05 19.26
N THR A 221 37.74 25.17 19.29
CA THR A 221 36.26 25.21 19.25
C THR A 221 35.74 24.62 17.94
N ALA A 222 36.29 25.02 16.80
CA ALA A 222 35.89 24.49 15.49
C ALA A 222 36.16 22.98 15.38
N TYR A 223 37.30 22.53 15.83
CA TYR A 223 37.63 21.10 15.89
C TYR A 223 36.66 20.33 16.78
N ALA A 224 36.36 20.84 17.99
CA ALA A 224 35.43 20.22 18.90
C ALA A 224 34.01 20.14 18.35
N GLN A 225 33.56 21.14 17.59
CA GLN A 225 32.25 21.12 16.91
C GLN A 225 32.13 19.97 15.91
N VAL A 226 33.17 19.77 15.08
CA VAL A 226 33.16 18.66 14.12
C VAL A 226 33.21 17.32 14.85
N LEU A 227 34.07 17.17 15.89
CA LEU A 227 34.14 15.96 16.69
C LEU A 227 32.78 15.62 17.34
N ALA A 228 32.07 16.62 17.83
CA ALA A 228 30.75 16.43 18.46
C ALA A 228 29.67 15.96 17.46
N SER A 229 29.81 16.21 16.16
CA SER A 229 28.88 15.74 15.14
C SER A 229 29.04 14.25 14.81
N LEU A 230 30.25 13.68 14.91
CA LEU A 230 30.55 12.28 14.53
C LEU A 230 29.71 11.24 15.31
N PRO A 231 29.56 11.30 16.64
CA PRO A 231 28.70 10.37 17.36
C PRO A 231 27.25 10.43 16.94
N ALA A 232 26.74 11.62 16.60
CA ALA A 232 25.35 11.80 16.16
C ALA A 232 25.12 11.14 14.79
N ILE A 233 26.05 11.30 13.83
CA ILE A 233 25.98 10.63 12.53
C ILE A 233 26.07 9.10 12.71
N ARG A 234 26.97 8.62 13.56
CA ARG A 234 27.12 7.17 13.86
C ARG A 234 25.84 6.58 14.46
N GLN A 235 25.19 7.33 15.35
CA GLN A 235 23.90 6.92 15.92
C GLN A 235 22.84 6.85 14.80
N SER A 236 22.73 7.85 13.94
CA SER A 236 21.79 7.88 12.82
C SER A 236 21.99 6.71 11.86
N ILE A 237 23.26 6.35 11.55
CA ILE A 237 23.58 5.17 10.75
C ILE A 237 23.01 3.91 11.41
N ARG A 238 23.28 3.73 12.70
CA ARG A 238 22.80 2.55 13.45
C ARG A 238 21.28 2.46 13.51
N GLU A 239 20.61 3.58 13.74
CA GLU A 239 19.14 3.64 13.77
C GLU A 239 18.54 3.31 12.40
N THR A 240 19.16 3.81 11.32
CA THR A 240 18.73 3.55 9.94
C THR A 240 19.00 2.09 9.54
N GLU A 241 20.14 1.50 9.94
CA GLU A 241 20.39 0.05 9.76
C GLU A 241 19.34 -0.79 10.48
N ASN A 242 19.00 -0.44 11.72
CA ASN A 242 17.94 -1.13 12.47
C ASN A 242 16.58 -1.01 11.78
N ALA A 243 16.24 0.16 11.25
CA ALA A 243 14.99 0.36 10.50
C ALA A 243 14.96 -0.49 9.23
N LEU A 244 16.09 -0.58 8.51
CA LEU A 244 16.20 -1.45 7.33
C LEU A 244 16.06 -2.94 7.73
N CYS A 245 16.73 -3.38 8.80
CA CYS A 245 16.60 -4.74 9.31
C CYS A 245 15.14 -5.09 9.67
N MET A 246 14.38 -4.15 10.22
CA MET A 246 12.94 -4.34 10.48
C MET A 246 12.15 -4.56 9.20
N LEU A 247 12.42 -3.77 8.13
CA LEU A 247 11.77 -3.97 6.83
C LEU A 247 12.08 -5.35 6.23
N LEU A 248 13.30 -5.87 6.48
CA LEU A 248 13.76 -7.19 6.04
C LEU A 248 13.32 -8.33 6.96
N ARG A 249 12.68 -8.03 8.10
CA ARG A 249 12.36 -8.99 9.17
C ARG A 249 13.59 -9.71 9.69
N GLN A 250 14.65 -8.97 9.94
CA GLN A 250 15.92 -9.46 10.46
C GLN A 250 16.25 -8.83 11.82
N ALA A 251 17.09 -9.52 12.61
CA ALA A 251 17.65 -8.93 13.82
C ALA A 251 18.57 -7.75 13.47
N PRO A 252 18.69 -6.73 14.36
CA PRO A 252 19.61 -5.61 14.14
C PRO A 252 21.04 -6.05 13.84
N GLN A 253 21.56 -5.61 12.71
CA GLN A 253 22.93 -5.91 12.26
C GLN A 253 23.42 -4.83 11.29
N THR A 254 24.72 -4.82 11.02
CA THR A 254 25.30 -3.97 9.97
C THR A 254 24.87 -4.48 8.59
N VAL A 255 24.47 -3.54 7.73
CA VAL A 255 24.01 -3.84 6.37
C VAL A 255 25.11 -3.54 5.36
N LYS A 256 25.41 -4.52 4.50
CA LYS A 256 26.31 -4.33 3.35
C LYS A 256 25.69 -3.38 2.35
N ARG A 257 26.47 -2.41 1.85
CA ARG A 257 26.03 -1.38 0.93
C ARG A 257 27.18 -0.87 0.06
N SER A 258 26.81 -0.31 -1.07
CA SER A 258 27.71 0.39 -2.01
C SER A 258 27.98 1.82 -1.52
N THR A 259 28.61 2.65 -2.33
CA THR A 259 28.83 4.07 -2.02
C THR A 259 27.80 4.96 -2.72
N LEU A 260 27.67 6.21 -2.26
CA LEU A 260 26.74 7.19 -2.83
C LEU A 260 27.13 7.54 -4.27
N GLU A 261 28.41 7.59 -4.57
CA GLU A 261 28.99 7.94 -5.87
C GLU A 261 28.79 6.85 -6.93
N GLU A 262 28.62 5.59 -6.53
CA GLU A 262 28.37 4.46 -7.44
C GLU A 262 26.94 4.41 -7.92
N GLN A 263 26.04 5.18 -7.32
CA GLN A 263 24.62 5.13 -7.67
C GLN A 263 24.37 5.77 -9.04
N GLN A 264 23.68 5.03 -9.89
CA GLN A 264 23.27 5.51 -11.21
C GLN A 264 21.76 5.75 -11.20
N LEU A 265 21.37 6.98 -11.45
CA LEU A 265 19.95 7.34 -11.62
C LEU A 265 19.59 7.29 -13.10
N PRO A 266 18.36 6.90 -13.44
CA PRO A 266 17.85 7.02 -14.80
C PRO A 266 17.94 8.47 -15.27
N SER A 267 18.50 8.69 -16.47
CA SER A 267 18.82 10.03 -16.98
C SER A 267 17.62 10.75 -17.62
N GLU A 268 16.61 10.00 -18.06
CA GLU A 268 15.46 10.57 -18.75
C GLU A 268 14.16 9.88 -18.27
N PHE A 269 13.21 10.69 -17.86
CA PHE A 269 11.84 10.26 -17.60
C PHE A 269 10.95 10.82 -18.70
N SER A 270 10.22 9.96 -19.43
CA SER A 270 9.17 10.45 -20.31
C SER A 270 8.03 11.01 -19.47
N VAL A 271 7.87 12.31 -19.53
CA VAL A 271 6.96 13.10 -18.66
C VAL A 271 5.54 13.16 -19.22
N GLY A 272 5.12 12.18 -20.01
CA GLY A 272 3.74 12.04 -20.43
C GLY A 272 2.98 11.14 -19.46
N ILE A 273 2.26 11.69 -18.49
CA ILE A 273 1.44 10.89 -17.58
C ILE A 273 -0.03 11.01 -17.97
N PRO A 274 -0.57 10.07 -18.78
CA PRO A 274 -2.00 10.03 -19.07
C PRO A 274 -2.80 9.76 -17.79
N LEU A 275 -3.99 10.35 -17.72
CA LEU A 275 -4.97 10.10 -16.63
C LEU A 275 -5.24 8.59 -16.39
N GLN A 276 -5.11 7.78 -17.44
CA GLN A 276 -5.23 6.33 -17.38
C GLN A 276 -4.22 5.67 -16.42
N LEU A 277 -3.06 6.28 -16.19
CA LEU A 277 -2.05 5.76 -15.25
C LEU A 277 -2.48 5.86 -13.79
N LEU A 278 -3.24 6.88 -13.43
CA LEU A 278 -3.80 6.97 -12.08
C LEU A 278 -4.77 5.82 -11.80
N SER A 279 -5.53 5.39 -12.82
CA SER A 279 -6.44 4.25 -12.68
C SER A 279 -5.70 2.91 -12.54
N ASN A 280 -4.42 2.86 -12.92
CA ASN A 280 -3.56 1.68 -12.78
C ASN A 280 -2.85 1.61 -11.42
N ARG A 281 -2.86 2.70 -10.65
CA ARG A 281 -2.28 2.69 -9.29
C ARG A 281 -3.03 1.70 -8.40
N PRO A 282 -2.29 0.91 -7.60
CA PRO A 282 -2.91 -0.11 -6.75
C PRO A 282 -3.84 0.46 -5.68
N ASP A 283 -3.51 1.61 -5.10
CA ASP A 283 -4.33 2.29 -4.08
C ASP A 283 -5.64 2.85 -4.67
N VAL A 284 -5.59 3.46 -5.85
CA VAL A 284 -6.77 3.94 -6.59
C VAL A 284 -7.66 2.76 -6.99
N LYS A 285 -7.07 1.68 -7.50
CA LYS A 285 -7.80 0.45 -7.85
C LYS A 285 -8.43 -0.21 -6.63
N ALA A 286 -7.77 -0.21 -5.48
CA ALA A 286 -8.34 -0.70 -4.23
C ALA A 286 -9.57 0.12 -3.80
N ALA A 287 -9.50 1.46 -3.89
CA ALA A 287 -10.60 2.35 -3.57
C ALA A 287 -11.79 2.18 -4.54
N GLU A 288 -11.53 2.01 -5.85
CA GLU A 288 -12.57 1.72 -6.83
C GLU A 288 -13.26 0.38 -6.56
N MET A 289 -12.51 -0.67 -6.23
CA MET A 289 -13.08 -1.98 -5.90
C MET A 289 -13.85 -1.97 -4.58
N ALA A 290 -13.48 -1.11 -3.63
CA ALA A 290 -14.27 -0.84 -2.42
C ALA A 290 -15.63 -0.20 -2.78
N LEU A 291 -15.66 0.77 -3.69
CA LEU A 291 -16.89 1.36 -4.21
C LEU A 291 -17.76 0.31 -4.94
N ALA A 292 -17.17 -0.54 -5.77
CA ALA A 292 -17.86 -1.63 -6.43
C ALA A 292 -18.48 -2.62 -5.42
N ASN A 293 -17.78 -2.94 -4.33
CA ASN A 293 -18.32 -3.77 -3.25
C ASN A 293 -19.54 -3.14 -2.59
N THR A 294 -19.49 -1.84 -2.22
CA THR A 294 -20.62 -1.14 -1.60
C THR A 294 -21.80 -1.00 -2.56
N TYR A 295 -21.56 -0.84 -3.87
CA TYR A 295 -22.60 -0.88 -4.89
C TYR A 295 -23.36 -2.23 -4.89
N TYR A 296 -22.65 -3.35 -4.86
CA TYR A 296 -23.26 -4.67 -4.80
C TYR A 296 -23.95 -4.93 -3.46
N ASN A 297 -23.42 -4.42 -2.35
CA ASN A 297 -24.08 -4.48 -1.03
C ASN A 297 -25.39 -3.68 -1.03
N THR A 298 -25.44 -2.53 -1.69
CA THR A 298 -26.68 -1.74 -1.87
C THR A 298 -27.71 -2.53 -2.67
N ASN A 299 -27.30 -3.22 -3.75
CA ASN A 299 -28.20 -4.07 -4.53
C ASN A 299 -28.67 -5.29 -3.72
N SER A 300 -27.81 -5.90 -2.92
CA SER A 300 -28.20 -6.97 -1.99
C SER A 300 -29.21 -6.50 -0.94
N ALA A 301 -29.05 -5.26 -0.42
CA ALA A 301 -30.00 -4.64 0.50
C ALA A 301 -31.36 -4.34 -0.17
N ARG A 302 -31.38 -3.97 -1.45
CA ARG A 302 -32.61 -3.84 -2.25
C ARG A 302 -33.28 -5.19 -2.46
N ALA A 303 -32.50 -6.24 -2.74
CA ALA A 303 -33.01 -7.60 -2.93
C ALA A 303 -33.75 -8.14 -1.68
N ALA A 304 -33.43 -7.66 -0.48
CA ALA A 304 -34.06 -8.05 0.77
C ALA A 304 -35.54 -7.60 0.88
N PHE A 305 -36.04 -6.74 -0.02
CA PHE A 305 -37.45 -6.36 -0.09
C PHE A 305 -38.31 -7.31 -0.94
N TYR A 306 -37.68 -8.20 -1.68
CA TYR A 306 -38.35 -9.16 -2.56
C TYR A 306 -38.54 -10.52 -1.86
N PRO A 307 -39.50 -11.35 -2.36
CA PRO A 307 -39.70 -12.68 -1.82
C PRO A 307 -38.45 -13.57 -1.90
N GLN A 308 -38.23 -14.39 -0.89
CA GLN A 308 -37.20 -15.42 -0.88
C GLN A 308 -37.85 -16.78 -1.10
N ILE A 309 -37.26 -17.58 -2.02
CA ILE A 309 -37.68 -18.95 -2.28
C ILE A 309 -36.64 -19.89 -1.69
N THR A 310 -37.08 -20.74 -0.79
CA THR A 310 -36.23 -21.79 -0.21
C THR A 310 -36.87 -23.15 -0.44
N ILE A 311 -36.07 -24.09 -0.99
CA ILE A 311 -36.42 -25.49 -1.06
C ILE A 311 -35.68 -26.19 0.06
N SER A 312 -36.39 -26.86 0.94
CA SER A 312 -35.81 -27.69 2.00
C SER A 312 -36.32 -29.11 1.91
N GLY A 313 -35.51 -30.05 2.34
CA GLY A 313 -35.87 -31.43 2.39
C GLY A 313 -35.16 -32.15 3.55
N SER A 314 -35.74 -33.24 4.00
CA SER A 314 -35.11 -34.10 4.96
C SER A 314 -35.38 -35.57 4.62
N ALA A 315 -34.39 -36.41 4.84
CA ALA A 315 -34.52 -37.84 4.73
C ALA A 315 -33.73 -38.52 5.86
N GLY A 316 -34.33 -39.46 6.57
CA GLY A 316 -33.66 -40.13 7.68
C GLY A 316 -34.54 -41.09 8.44
N TRP A 317 -33.99 -41.75 9.43
CA TRP A 317 -34.71 -42.65 10.30
C TRP A 317 -35.28 -41.92 11.51
N THR A 318 -36.56 -42.30 11.83
CA THR A 318 -37.23 -41.82 13.04
C THR A 318 -38.14 -42.88 13.62
N ASN A 319 -38.30 -42.91 14.93
CA ASN A 319 -39.31 -43.72 15.59
C ASN A 319 -40.57 -42.93 15.87
N SER A 320 -40.65 -41.67 15.46
CA SER A 320 -41.82 -40.81 15.65
C SER A 320 -42.27 -40.19 14.32
N ALA A 321 -43.51 -40.45 13.92
CA ALA A 321 -44.13 -39.86 12.75
C ALA A 321 -45.53 -39.32 13.17
N GLY A 322 -45.57 -38.00 13.47
CA GLY A 322 -46.75 -37.39 14.03
C GLY A 322 -47.11 -37.94 15.43
N SER A 323 -48.32 -38.52 15.59
CA SER A 323 -48.75 -39.12 16.85
C SER A 323 -48.33 -40.60 17.01
N MET A 324 -47.74 -41.21 15.97
CA MET A 324 -47.33 -42.61 16.01
C MET A 324 -45.85 -42.77 16.42
N ILE A 325 -45.61 -43.67 17.38
CA ILE A 325 -44.27 -44.11 17.76
C ILE A 325 -44.09 -45.56 17.28
N VAL A 326 -43.04 -45.80 16.51
CA VAL A 326 -42.73 -47.09 15.88
C VAL A 326 -41.37 -47.54 16.32
N ASN A 327 -41.23 -48.79 16.77
CA ASN A 327 -39.94 -49.41 17.13
C ASN A 327 -39.80 -50.75 16.42
N PRO A 328 -38.81 -51.02 15.56
CA PRO A 328 -37.73 -50.07 15.17
C PRO A 328 -38.22 -48.92 14.28
N GLY A 329 -37.45 -47.82 14.26
CA GLY A 329 -37.74 -46.62 13.46
C GLY A 329 -37.75 -46.90 11.95
N LYS A 330 -38.47 -46.08 11.19
CA LYS A 330 -38.61 -46.19 9.73
C LYS A 330 -38.01 -44.98 9.03
N LEU A 331 -37.71 -45.12 7.76
CA LEU A 331 -37.26 -44.05 6.91
C LEU A 331 -38.43 -43.06 6.68
N LEU A 332 -38.19 -41.81 6.97
CA LEU A 332 -39.08 -40.67 6.67
C LEU A 332 -38.36 -39.73 5.69
N ALA A 333 -39.03 -39.37 4.60
CA ALA A 333 -38.55 -38.36 3.68
C ALA A 333 -39.58 -37.26 3.54
N SER A 334 -39.15 -36.00 3.55
CA SER A 334 -40.02 -34.84 3.35
C SER A 334 -39.33 -33.81 2.46
N ALA A 335 -40.12 -33.09 1.67
CA ALA A 335 -39.66 -31.96 0.88
C ALA A 335 -40.66 -30.79 1.04
N LEU A 336 -40.15 -29.59 1.21
CA LEU A 336 -40.94 -28.37 1.40
C LEU A 336 -40.35 -27.24 0.54
N GLY A 337 -41.22 -26.65 -0.30
CA GLY A 337 -40.92 -25.37 -0.94
C GLY A 337 -41.60 -24.25 -0.14
N SER A 338 -40.84 -23.23 0.24
CA SER A 338 -41.36 -22.06 0.95
C SER A 338 -41.08 -20.76 0.18
N LEU A 339 -42.08 -19.89 0.13
CA LEU A 339 -41.97 -18.52 -0.37
C LEU A 339 -42.18 -17.57 0.80
N THR A 340 -41.19 -16.81 1.19
CA THR A 340 -41.27 -15.87 2.30
C THR A 340 -41.16 -14.45 1.79
N GLN A 341 -42.21 -13.63 1.96
CA GLN A 341 -42.20 -12.21 1.65
C GLN A 341 -42.26 -11.40 2.95
N PRO A 342 -41.20 -10.59 3.25
CA PRO A 342 -41.26 -9.69 4.39
C PRO A 342 -42.27 -8.55 4.15
N LEU A 343 -43.37 -8.50 4.89
CA LEU A 343 -44.37 -7.41 4.81
C LEU A 343 -44.02 -6.29 5.78
N PHE A 344 -43.66 -6.63 7.01
CA PHE A 344 -43.26 -5.68 8.03
C PHE A 344 -42.12 -6.28 8.89
N TYR A 345 -40.95 -5.72 8.80
CA TYR A 345 -39.75 -6.19 9.53
C TYR A 345 -39.19 -5.10 10.44
N ARG A 346 -40.11 -4.40 11.17
CA ARG A 346 -39.78 -3.35 12.16
C ARG A 346 -38.80 -2.28 11.60
N GLY A 347 -38.91 -1.93 10.33
CA GLY A 347 -38.04 -0.96 9.67
C GLY A 347 -36.64 -1.44 9.33
N SER A 348 -36.26 -2.69 9.67
CA SER A 348 -34.88 -3.21 9.48
C SER A 348 -34.40 -3.16 8.03
N ASN A 349 -35.25 -3.58 7.05
CA ASN A 349 -34.85 -3.53 5.63
C ASN A 349 -34.70 -2.09 5.13
N ILE A 350 -35.54 -1.15 5.61
CA ILE A 350 -35.44 0.27 5.26
C ILE A 350 -34.12 0.85 5.81
N ALA A 351 -33.81 0.58 7.08
CA ALA A 351 -32.58 1.03 7.72
C ALA A 351 -31.37 0.45 7.00
N ARG A 352 -31.36 -0.86 6.72
CA ARG A 352 -30.28 -1.54 6.00
C ARG A 352 -30.02 -0.91 4.62
N LEU A 353 -31.08 -0.61 3.85
CA LEU A 353 -30.92 0.03 2.54
C LEU A 353 -30.38 1.46 2.67
N LYS A 354 -30.86 2.25 3.66
CA LYS A 354 -30.36 3.60 3.88
C LYS A 354 -28.88 3.59 4.29
N ILE A 355 -28.49 2.69 5.19
CA ILE A 355 -27.08 2.50 5.59
C ILE A 355 -26.24 2.10 4.38
N ALA A 356 -26.67 1.12 3.58
CA ALA A 356 -25.91 0.68 2.41
C ALA A 356 -25.73 1.80 1.37
N LYS A 357 -26.76 2.66 1.17
CA LYS A 357 -26.63 3.84 0.29
C LYS A 357 -25.66 4.87 0.84
N ALA A 358 -25.66 5.15 2.15
CA ALA A 358 -24.71 6.05 2.77
C ALA A 358 -23.27 5.52 2.63
N GLN A 359 -23.05 4.23 2.90
CA GLN A 359 -21.75 3.58 2.72
C GLN A 359 -21.27 3.59 1.26
N GLN A 360 -22.19 3.50 0.30
CA GLN A 360 -21.84 3.62 -1.12
C GLN A 360 -21.39 5.04 -1.46
N GLU A 361 -22.03 6.06 -0.91
CA GLU A 361 -21.63 7.46 -1.10
C GLU A 361 -20.29 7.76 -0.41
N GLU A 362 -20.07 7.27 0.81
CA GLU A 362 -18.78 7.34 1.51
C GLU A 362 -17.65 6.70 0.66
N ALA A 363 -17.89 5.52 0.09
CA ALA A 363 -16.91 4.85 -0.76
C ALA A 363 -16.65 5.63 -2.07
N LYS A 364 -17.67 6.31 -2.63
CA LYS A 364 -17.50 7.18 -3.80
C LYS A 364 -16.61 8.38 -3.47
N LEU A 365 -16.86 9.05 -2.35
CA LEU A 365 -16.01 10.15 -1.87
C LEU A 365 -14.57 9.69 -1.60
N ALA A 366 -14.39 8.51 -0.99
CA ALA A 366 -13.07 7.93 -0.76
C ALA A 366 -12.33 7.63 -2.08
N PHE A 367 -13.03 7.14 -3.10
CA PHE A 367 -12.45 6.93 -4.42
C PHE A 367 -12.04 8.25 -5.09
N GLN A 368 -12.89 9.28 -5.04
CA GLN A 368 -12.54 10.63 -5.53
C GLN A 368 -11.30 11.18 -4.82
N GLN A 369 -11.25 11.05 -3.48
CA GLN A 369 -10.10 11.50 -2.69
C GLN A 369 -8.82 10.73 -3.06
N SER A 370 -8.91 9.43 -3.34
CA SER A 370 -7.74 8.64 -3.76
C SER A 370 -7.16 9.13 -5.10
N LEU A 371 -8.00 9.56 -6.04
CA LEU A 371 -7.57 10.16 -7.31
C LEU A 371 -6.88 11.51 -7.10
N LEU A 372 -7.44 12.37 -6.24
CA LEU A 372 -6.82 13.66 -5.89
C LEU A 372 -5.47 13.48 -5.22
N ASN A 373 -5.37 12.54 -4.27
CA ASN A 373 -4.11 12.22 -3.59
C ASN A 373 -3.07 11.70 -4.60
N ALA A 374 -3.47 10.81 -5.51
CA ALA A 374 -2.60 10.28 -6.54
C ALA A 374 -2.08 11.38 -7.48
N GLY A 375 -2.94 12.29 -7.93
CA GLY A 375 -2.54 13.45 -8.74
C GLY A 375 -1.57 14.38 -8.01
N SER A 376 -1.85 14.67 -6.73
CA SER A 376 -0.97 15.50 -5.90
C SER A 376 0.40 14.85 -5.69
N GLU A 377 0.46 13.55 -5.40
CA GLU A 377 1.72 12.81 -5.22
C GLU A 377 2.58 12.84 -6.48
N VAL A 378 1.97 12.64 -7.66
CA VAL A 378 2.70 12.71 -8.92
C VAL A 378 3.21 14.12 -9.19
N SER A 379 2.37 15.15 -9.02
CA SER A 379 2.77 16.56 -9.19
C SER A 379 3.94 16.94 -8.26
N ASN A 380 3.86 16.53 -6.98
CA ASN A 380 4.90 16.79 -6.01
C ASN A 380 6.21 16.04 -6.37
N ALA A 381 6.13 14.79 -6.80
CA ALA A 381 7.31 14.01 -7.17
C ALA A 381 8.01 14.57 -8.42
N LEU A 382 7.24 15.03 -9.41
CA LEU A 382 7.79 15.69 -10.60
C LEU A 382 8.46 17.03 -10.24
N SER A 383 7.80 17.85 -9.43
CA SER A 383 8.36 19.12 -8.97
C SER A 383 9.66 18.91 -8.17
N LEU A 384 9.69 17.89 -7.30
CA LEU A 384 10.91 17.54 -6.56
C LEU A 384 12.04 17.13 -7.51
N TYR A 385 11.76 16.29 -8.49
CA TYR A 385 12.74 15.86 -9.49
C TYR A 385 13.32 17.03 -10.27
N GLN A 386 12.48 17.94 -10.79
CA GLN A 386 12.91 19.14 -11.51
C GLN A 386 13.77 20.07 -10.63
N THR A 387 13.29 20.33 -9.42
CA THR A 387 14.00 21.19 -8.46
C THR A 387 15.37 20.64 -8.07
N THR A 388 15.49 19.32 -7.90
CA THR A 388 16.80 18.68 -7.59
C THR A 388 17.76 18.75 -8.77
N ALA A 389 17.26 18.60 -10.00
CA ALA A 389 18.07 18.76 -11.21
C ALA A 389 18.61 20.18 -11.37
N GLU A 390 17.78 21.20 -11.11
CA GLU A 390 18.18 22.62 -11.14
C GLU A 390 19.23 22.95 -10.07
N LYS A 391 19.09 22.41 -8.86
CA LYS A 391 20.03 22.63 -7.75
C LYS A 391 21.41 22.05 -8.03
N THR A 392 21.51 20.92 -8.74
CA THR A 392 22.76 20.16 -8.93
C THR A 392 23.87 21.04 -9.55
N SER A 393 23.56 21.82 -10.58
CA SER A 393 24.55 22.68 -11.25
C SER A 393 25.04 23.83 -10.37
N ALA A 394 24.12 24.49 -9.65
CA ALA A 394 24.45 25.56 -8.73
C ALA A 394 25.28 25.04 -7.53
N ARG A 395 24.93 23.88 -7.02
CA ARG A 395 25.67 23.25 -5.90
C ARG A 395 27.09 22.85 -6.31
N LYS A 396 27.26 22.26 -7.49
CA LYS A 396 28.59 21.94 -8.03
C LYS A 396 29.47 23.19 -8.10
N PHE A 397 28.95 24.29 -8.65
CA PHE A 397 29.66 25.56 -8.71
C PHE A 397 30.00 26.10 -7.30
N GLN A 398 29.06 25.98 -6.34
CA GLN A 398 29.30 26.39 -4.95
C GLN A 398 30.44 25.62 -4.31
N VAL A 399 30.47 24.27 -4.46
CA VAL A 399 31.52 23.44 -3.90
C VAL A 399 32.88 23.76 -4.52
N GLU A 400 32.94 23.85 -5.85
CA GLU A 400 34.19 24.20 -6.56
C GLU A 400 34.72 25.59 -6.13
N SER A 401 33.83 26.55 -5.94
CA SER A 401 34.18 27.90 -5.47
C SER A 401 34.67 27.90 -4.02
N ALA A 402 34.01 27.12 -3.16
CA ALA A 402 34.39 26.98 -1.76
C ALA A 402 35.76 26.25 -1.60
N GLU A 403 36.02 25.25 -2.43
CA GLU A 403 37.31 24.56 -2.47
C GLU A 403 38.45 25.52 -2.83
N LYS A 404 38.31 26.27 -3.92
CA LYS A 404 39.26 27.29 -4.32
C LYS A 404 39.42 28.38 -3.26
N GLY A 405 38.30 28.84 -2.66
CA GLY A 405 38.29 29.81 -1.59
C GLY A 405 39.12 29.36 -0.37
N ALA A 406 38.88 28.11 0.07
CA ALA A 406 39.63 27.52 1.20
C ALA A 406 41.10 27.36 0.87
N GLU A 407 41.47 26.92 -0.33
CA GLU A 407 42.83 26.78 -0.78
C GLU A 407 43.55 28.14 -0.83
N TYR A 408 43.00 29.13 -1.52
CA TYR A 408 43.58 30.47 -1.66
C TYR A 408 43.72 31.16 -0.31
N THR A 409 42.74 31.11 0.54
CA THR A 409 42.78 31.73 1.86
C THR A 409 43.92 31.11 2.73
N LYS A 410 44.10 29.80 2.63
CA LYS A 410 45.16 29.07 3.30
C LYS A 410 46.58 29.47 2.78
N GLU A 411 46.71 29.66 1.47
CA GLU A 411 47.97 30.15 0.88
C GLU A 411 48.25 31.61 1.29
N LEU A 412 47.24 32.50 1.25
CA LEU A 412 47.38 33.88 1.73
C LEU A 412 47.75 33.97 3.23
N PHE A 413 47.20 33.03 4.03
CA PHE A 413 47.55 32.94 5.45
C PHE A 413 49.03 32.58 5.64
N LYS A 414 49.56 31.63 4.87
CA LYS A 414 50.99 31.28 4.90
C LYS A 414 51.89 32.46 4.52
N LEU A 415 51.42 33.33 3.61
CA LEU A 415 52.13 34.55 3.20
C LEU A 415 51.91 35.71 4.18
N GLY A 416 51.13 35.57 5.24
CA GLY A 416 50.88 36.62 6.25
C GLY A 416 49.92 37.70 5.79
N THR A 417 49.20 37.53 4.68
CA THR A 417 48.29 38.49 4.09
C THR A 417 46.80 38.23 4.42
N SER A 418 46.49 37.10 5.05
CA SER A 418 45.15 36.72 5.53
C SER A 418 45.22 36.36 7.02
N THR A 419 44.08 36.43 7.69
CA THR A 419 43.92 36.06 9.09
C THR A 419 43.52 34.56 9.21
N TYR A 420 43.84 33.93 10.35
CA TYR A 420 43.38 32.55 10.59
C TYR A 420 41.85 32.47 10.66
N LEU A 421 41.14 33.51 11.08
CA LEU A 421 39.67 33.55 11.10
C LEU A 421 39.08 33.39 9.68
N GLU A 422 39.75 34.00 8.67
CA GLU A 422 39.33 33.84 7.26
C GLU A 422 39.54 32.39 6.77
N VAL A 423 40.68 31.78 7.14
CA VAL A 423 40.90 30.34 6.83
C VAL A 423 39.82 29.46 7.46
N LEU A 424 39.52 29.68 8.73
CA LEU A 424 38.50 28.91 9.46
C LEU A 424 37.11 29.10 8.82
N SER A 425 36.73 30.33 8.47
CA SER A 425 35.47 30.62 7.80
C SER A 425 35.37 29.97 6.42
N ALA A 426 36.43 29.98 5.65
CA ALA A 426 36.49 29.32 4.34
C ALA A 426 36.38 27.78 4.45
N GLU A 427 37.06 27.14 5.43
CA GLU A 427 36.91 25.71 5.68
C GLU A 427 35.53 25.32 6.19
N GLN A 428 34.91 26.11 7.05
CA GLN A 428 33.49 25.88 7.49
C GLN A 428 32.52 25.99 6.32
N SER A 429 32.73 26.99 5.43
CA SER A 429 31.93 27.17 4.22
C SER A 429 32.05 25.97 3.27
N LEU A 430 33.29 25.45 3.09
CA LEU A 430 33.52 24.26 2.28
C LEU A 430 32.85 23.01 2.88
N LEU A 431 32.97 22.79 4.19
CA LEU A 431 32.30 21.67 4.87
C LEU A 431 30.79 21.75 4.67
N SER A 432 30.21 22.93 4.89
CA SER A 432 28.76 23.14 4.69
C SER A 432 28.33 22.90 3.25
N ALA A 433 29.13 23.35 2.27
CA ALA A 433 28.85 23.15 0.84
C ALA A 433 28.88 21.65 0.47
N ARG A 434 29.88 20.90 0.94
CA ARG A 434 30.02 19.46 0.69
C ARG A 434 28.89 18.65 1.34
N LEU A 435 28.55 18.94 2.60
CA LEU A 435 27.41 18.28 3.28
C LEU A 435 26.08 18.56 2.56
N SER A 436 25.91 19.80 2.08
CA SER A 436 24.72 20.16 1.28
C SER A 436 24.70 19.43 -0.06
N GLN A 437 25.85 19.21 -0.71
CA GLN A 437 25.95 18.44 -1.95
C GLN A 437 25.52 16.98 -1.74
N VAL A 438 25.92 16.38 -0.63
CA VAL A 438 25.49 15.03 -0.24
C VAL A 438 23.97 14.95 -0.05
N SER A 439 23.39 15.96 0.62
CA SER A 439 21.94 16.07 0.80
C SER A 439 21.22 16.21 -0.55
N ASP A 440 21.72 17.06 -1.45
CA ASP A 440 21.09 17.25 -2.77
C ASP A 440 21.17 15.98 -3.63
N SER A 441 22.26 15.18 -3.53
CA SER A 441 22.38 13.88 -4.17
C SER A 441 21.34 12.88 -3.63
N PHE A 442 21.15 12.85 -2.31
CA PHE A 442 20.12 12.03 -1.67
C PHE A 442 18.71 12.47 -2.10
N ASP A 443 18.41 13.78 -2.12
CA ASP A 443 17.14 14.32 -2.56
C ASP A 443 16.82 13.89 -4.01
N SER A 444 17.81 13.83 -4.88
CA SER A 444 17.68 13.33 -6.25
C SER A 444 17.28 11.85 -6.31
N MET A 445 17.89 11.01 -5.46
CA MET A 445 17.54 9.58 -5.36
C MET A 445 16.13 9.41 -4.79
N GLN A 446 15.79 10.17 -3.76
CA GLN A 446 14.46 10.17 -3.15
C GLN A 446 13.38 10.64 -4.13
N ALA A 447 13.69 11.61 -5.01
CA ALA A 447 12.78 12.05 -6.06
C ALA A 447 12.45 10.92 -7.04
N VAL A 448 13.45 10.14 -7.45
CA VAL A 448 13.27 8.96 -8.32
C VAL A 448 12.39 7.90 -7.64
N VAL A 449 12.69 7.56 -6.37
CA VAL A 449 11.88 6.59 -5.60
C VAL A 449 10.44 7.08 -5.45
N SER A 450 10.25 8.37 -5.15
CA SER A 450 8.94 8.98 -4.96
C SER A 450 8.14 8.98 -6.26
N LEU A 451 8.79 9.30 -7.39
CA LEU A 451 8.15 9.27 -8.72
C LEU A 451 7.76 7.85 -9.10
N TYR A 452 8.65 6.87 -8.90
CA TYR A 452 8.37 5.46 -9.17
C TYR A 452 7.16 4.95 -8.36
N ARG A 453 7.09 5.28 -7.08
CA ARG A 453 5.95 4.96 -6.21
C ARG A 453 4.67 5.67 -6.66
N ALA A 454 4.76 6.98 -6.95
CA ALA A 454 3.61 7.78 -7.36
C ALA A 454 2.99 7.32 -8.68
N LEU A 455 3.79 6.71 -9.56
CA LEU A 455 3.34 6.11 -10.82
C LEU A 455 2.86 4.66 -10.69
N GLY A 456 2.86 4.11 -9.45
CA GLY A 456 2.40 2.75 -9.17
C GLY A 456 3.37 1.66 -9.62
N GLY A 457 4.67 1.95 -9.56
CA GLY A 457 5.73 0.99 -9.88
C GLY A 457 5.76 -0.24 -8.95
N GLY A 458 6.60 -1.23 -9.28
CA GLY A 458 6.72 -2.46 -8.49
C GLY A 458 5.61 -3.47 -8.75
N ARG A 459 4.93 -3.38 -9.90
CA ARG A 459 3.99 -4.41 -10.35
C ARG A 459 4.78 -5.65 -10.81
N GLU A 460 4.30 -6.80 -10.39
CA GLU A 460 4.62 -8.06 -11.06
C GLU A 460 3.51 -8.30 -12.08
N ASP A 461 3.88 -8.59 -13.31
CA ASP A 461 2.97 -8.97 -14.40
C ASP A 461 2.25 -10.30 -14.12
#